data_644294414da47bde7439ec3828cdb316
#
_entry.id   644294414da47bde7439ec3828cdb316
#
_cell.length_a   1.000
_cell.length_b   1.000
_cell.length_c   1.000
_cell.angle_alpha   90.00
_cell.angle_beta   90.00
_cell.angle_gamma   90.00
#
_symmetry.space_group_name_H-M   'P 1'
#
loop_
_entity.id
_entity.type
_entity.pdbx_description
1 polymer ?
#
loop_
_entity_poly.entity_id
_entity_poly.type
_entity_poly.pdbx_seq_one_letter_code
_entity_poly.pdbx_strand_id
1 'polypeptide(L)'
;MTRIWADCRAXTSAAYGNDLDKESRIAQFKAKFCDPRDNNNGLALMCDAPGTDRNRYNKDIDFTRTVDFPWTLKIDFTDNIPTDHEEEVMALAANLYANEVFARPGAKLLQATTDGSMTDMQKKYIDMRSIIAKRSVAENSFNAITSMKAEGTPESRNFLVAMLNELGVRDGAAAPVALMGDNPSYYAQMEVLTKKMYQDPKFYTNLYDKPANVKRVGVSMQAIKMMQNRDQFESLLRREMLVSLLVEEELRKRAETINVEMYSGMKANQR
;
A
#
# COMPACT_ATOMS: atom_id res chain seq x y z
N MET A 1 -10.24 -0.36 5.53
CA MET A 1 -8.88 -0.83 5.22
C MET A 1 -8.22 -1.66 6.31
N THR A 2 -8.54 -1.44 7.57
CA THR A 2 -7.99 -2.22 8.70
C THR A 2 -8.38 -3.71 8.72
N ARG A 3 -9.47 -4.08 8.06
CA ARG A 3 -9.96 -5.48 8.07
C ARG A 3 -9.13 -6.44 7.21
N ILE A 4 -8.56 -5.96 6.11
CA ILE A 4 -7.86 -6.82 5.14
C ILE A 4 -6.62 -7.48 5.74
N TRP A 5 -5.84 -6.69 6.46
CA TRP A 5 -4.65 -7.20 7.13
C TRP A 5 -4.98 -8.08 8.33
N ALA A 6 -6.14 -7.86 8.95
CA ALA A 6 -6.61 -8.69 10.06
C ALA A 6 -6.97 -10.12 9.59
N ASP A 7 -7.57 -10.24 8.42
CA ASP A 7 -8.00 -11.56 7.91
C ASP A 7 -6.82 -12.38 7.39
N CYS A 8 -5.82 -11.76 6.77
CA CYS A 8 -4.57 -12.44 6.40
C CYS A 8 -3.78 -12.89 7.63
N ARG A 9 -3.93 -12.20 8.77
CA ARG A 9 -3.28 -12.57 10.03
C ARG A 9 -4.04 -13.61 10.84
N ALA A 10 -5.30 -13.81 10.57
CA ALA A 10 -6.15 -14.71 11.34
C ALA A 10 -5.88 -16.20 11.11
N UNK A 11 -5.34 -16.38 10.22
CA UNK A 11 -5.16 -17.68 9.85
C UNK A 11 -4.03 -18.38 10.42
N THR A 12 -3.36 -17.66 10.93
CA THR A 12 -2.14 -18.35 11.41
C THR A 12 -2.28 -18.68 12.89
N SER A 13 -2.20 -19.96 13.20
CA SER A 13 -2.18 -20.39 14.58
C SER A 13 -0.84 -20.06 15.24
N ALA A 14 -0.85 -19.93 16.57
CA ALA A 14 0.25 -19.35 17.34
C ALA A 14 1.59 -20.09 17.21
N ALA A 15 1.56 -21.41 17.02
CA ALA A 15 2.79 -22.22 17.07
C ALA A 15 3.51 -22.32 15.72
N TYR A 16 2.78 -22.26 14.62
CA TYR A 16 3.31 -22.55 13.28
C TYR A 16 2.99 -21.45 12.26
N GLY A 17 2.62 -20.26 12.74
CA GLY A 17 2.13 -19.19 11.88
C GLY A 17 3.10 -18.80 10.77
N ASN A 18 4.38 -18.72 11.07
CA ASN A 18 5.39 -18.34 10.08
C ASN A 18 5.54 -19.38 8.98
N ASP A 19 5.55 -20.65 9.33
CA ASP A 19 5.71 -21.74 8.35
C ASP A 19 4.44 -21.87 7.50
N LEU A 20 3.25 -21.82 8.12
CA LEU A 20 1.99 -21.87 7.39
C LEU A 20 1.84 -20.66 6.45
N ASP A 21 2.27 -19.49 6.89
CA ASP A 21 2.28 -18.30 6.04
C ASP A 21 3.17 -18.51 4.81
N LYS A 22 4.39 -18.99 5.02
CA LYS A 22 5.35 -19.25 3.93
C LYS A 22 4.86 -20.34 2.99
N GLU A 23 4.25 -21.39 3.54
CA GLU A 23 3.64 -22.47 2.72
C GLU A 23 2.51 -21.93 1.85
N SER A 24 1.65 -21.09 2.42
CA SER A 24 0.56 -20.47 1.68
C SER A 24 1.09 -19.54 0.57
N ARG A 25 2.10 -18.74 0.89
CA ARG A 25 2.68 -17.79 -0.08
C ARG A 25 3.40 -18.51 -1.21
N ILE A 26 4.15 -19.59 -0.92
CA ILE A 26 4.80 -20.33 -2.00
C ILE A 26 3.78 -21.08 -2.87
N ALA A 27 2.69 -21.56 -2.29
CA ALA A 27 1.59 -22.15 -3.07
C ALA A 27 0.97 -21.12 -4.00
N GLN A 28 0.69 -19.93 -3.49
CA GLN A 28 0.15 -18.83 -4.32
C GLN A 28 1.15 -18.42 -5.40
N PHE A 29 2.44 -18.29 -5.07
CA PHE A 29 3.49 -17.97 -6.02
C PHE A 29 3.52 -18.99 -7.16
N LYS A 30 3.55 -20.28 -6.83
CA LYS A 30 3.62 -21.36 -7.82
C LYS A 30 2.42 -21.35 -8.77
N ALA A 31 1.24 -21.07 -8.22
CA ALA A 31 -0.02 -21.11 -8.97
C ALA A 31 -0.27 -19.85 -9.81
N LYS A 32 0.22 -18.68 -9.38
CA LYS A 32 -0.23 -17.40 -9.95
C LYS A 32 0.89 -16.50 -10.46
N PHE A 33 2.06 -16.47 -9.80
CA PHE A 33 3.09 -15.47 -10.11
C PHE A 33 4.37 -16.05 -10.71
N CYS A 34 4.51 -17.36 -10.76
CA CYS A 34 5.72 -18.05 -11.15
C CYS A 34 5.99 -17.94 -12.65
N ASP A 35 7.14 -17.34 -13.02
CA ASP A 35 7.60 -17.35 -14.42
C ASP A 35 8.54 -18.55 -14.62
N PRO A 36 8.16 -19.53 -15.45
CA PRO A 36 9.00 -20.70 -15.67
C PRO A 36 10.40 -20.39 -16.23
N ARG A 37 10.56 -19.21 -16.84
CA ARG A 37 11.84 -18.81 -17.47
C ARG A 37 12.85 -18.26 -16.48
N ASP A 38 12.40 -17.90 -15.27
CA ASP A 38 13.31 -17.34 -14.26
C ASP A 38 14.35 -18.38 -13.83
N ASN A 39 15.48 -17.91 -13.32
CA ASN A 39 16.64 -18.73 -12.92
C ASN A 39 17.12 -19.64 -14.06
N ASN A 40 17.24 -19.06 -15.28
CA ASN A 40 17.64 -19.81 -16.48
C ASN A 40 16.74 -21.01 -16.74
N ASN A 41 15.43 -20.78 -16.68
CA ASN A 41 14.37 -21.79 -16.83
C ASN A 41 14.32 -22.81 -15.68
N GLY A 42 15.01 -22.52 -14.58
CA GLY A 42 15.02 -23.42 -13.42
C GLY A 42 13.69 -23.51 -12.70
N LEU A 43 12.85 -22.45 -12.81
CA LEU A 43 11.55 -22.46 -12.16
C LEU A 43 10.49 -23.27 -12.93
N ALA A 44 10.79 -23.74 -14.14
CA ALA A 44 9.85 -24.56 -14.90
C ALA A 44 9.42 -25.84 -14.15
N LEU A 45 10.29 -26.35 -13.28
CA LEU A 45 9.98 -27.53 -12.44
C LEU A 45 9.15 -27.18 -11.19
N MET A 46 9.04 -25.90 -10.87
CA MET A 46 8.39 -25.44 -9.65
C MET A 46 7.01 -24.85 -9.91
N CYS A 47 6.87 -24.13 -11.04
CA CYS A 47 5.60 -23.49 -11.38
C CYS A 47 4.51 -24.52 -11.67
N ASP A 48 3.31 -24.27 -11.18
CA ASP A 48 2.16 -25.11 -11.53
C ASP A 48 1.80 -24.88 -13.01
N ALA A 49 1.81 -25.94 -13.79
CA ALA A 49 1.47 -25.88 -15.23
C ALA A 49 0.02 -26.29 -15.44
N PRO A 50 -0.57 -25.92 -16.54
CA PRO A 50 -0.43 -24.77 -17.41
C PRO A 50 -1.57 -23.78 -17.14
N GLY A 51 -1.46 -22.85 -16.40
CA GLY A 51 -2.59 -21.95 -16.12
C GLY A 51 -2.18 -20.59 -15.62
N THR A 52 -0.88 -20.41 -15.45
CA THR A 52 -0.40 -19.11 -14.95
C THR A 52 -0.48 -18.08 -16.10
N ASP A 53 -1.25 -17.06 -15.88
CA ASP A 53 -1.35 -15.94 -16.81
C ASP A 53 -0.01 -15.19 -16.84
N ARG A 54 0.59 -15.08 -18.02
CA ARG A 54 1.87 -14.38 -18.21
C ARG A 54 1.81 -12.93 -17.73
N ASN A 55 0.63 -12.33 -17.75
CA ASN A 55 0.45 -10.96 -17.26
C ASN A 55 0.68 -10.86 -15.75
N ARG A 56 0.55 -11.96 -15.03
CA ARG A 56 0.69 -12.01 -13.57
C ARG A 56 2.10 -12.40 -13.10
N TYR A 57 2.98 -12.83 -14.02
CA TYR A 57 4.32 -13.27 -13.66
C TYR A 57 5.06 -12.19 -12.85
N ASN A 58 5.57 -12.57 -11.68
CA ASN A 58 6.39 -11.73 -10.78
C ASN A 58 5.67 -10.46 -10.27
N LYS A 59 4.35 -10.38 -10.37
CA LYS A 59 3.62 -9.20 -9.85
C LYS A 59 3.65 -9.14 -8.31
N ASP A 60 3.89 -10.24 -7.66
CA ASP A 60 4.05 -10.30 -6.20
C ASP A 60 5.33 -9.61 -5.71
N ILE A 61 6.27 -9.28 -6.61
CA ILE A 61 7.53 -8.61 -6.26
C ILE A 61 7.79 -7.35 -7.10
N ASP A 62 6.95 -7.04 -8.08
CA ASP A 62 7.15 -5.92 -9.00
C ASP A 62 6.19 -4.78 -8.69
N PHE A 63 6.62 -3.84 -7.84
CA PHE A 63 5.81 -2.67 -7.46
C PHE A 63 5.38 -1.86 -8.68
N THR A 64 6.28 -1.72 -9.65
CA THR A 64 6.00 -0.89 -10.84
C THR A 64 4.81 -1.43 -11.62
N ARG A 65 4.81 -2.73 -11.92
CA ARG A 65 3.75 -3.33 -12.72
C ARG A 65 2.46 -3.53 -11.91
N THR A 66 2.59 -3.77 -10.62
CA THR A 66 1.44 -4.10 -9.76
C THR A 66 0.70 -2.87 -9.27
N VAL A 67 1.43 -1.82 -8.87
CA VAL A 67 0.83 -0.65 -8.23
C VAL A 67 1.09 0.64 -9.03
N ASP A 68 2.34 0.88 -9.47
CA ASP A 68 2.69 2.19 -10.02
C ASP A 68 2.10 2.42 -11.41
N PHE A 69 2.20 1.43 -12.30
CA PHE A 69 1.79 1.57 -13.69
C PHE A 69 0.27 1.65 -13.90
N PRO A 70 -0.57 0.81 -13.26
CA PRO A 70 -2.01 0.90 -13.47
C PRO A 70 -2.58 2.24 -12.97
N TRP A 71 -3.49 2.83 -13.75
CA TRP A 71 -4.20 4.04 -13.32
C TRP A 71 -5.32 3.71 -12.32
N THR A 72 -5.95 2.56 -12.50
CA THR A 72 -7.02 2.07 -11.62
C THR A 72 -6.77 0.61 -11.30
N LEU A 73 -6.79 0.28 -10.02
CA LEU A 73 -6.73 -1.09 -9.51
C LEU A 73 -8.14 -1.54 -9.17
N LYS A 74 -8.53 -2.69 -9.69
CA LYS A 74 -9.84 -3.29 -9.37
C LYS A 74 -9.76 -3.87 -7.96
N ILE A 75 -9.92 -3.02 -7.00
CA ILE A 75 -9.88 -3.37 -5.57
C ILE A 75 -11.25 -3.06 -4.97
N ASP A 76 -11.96 -4.11 -4.59
CA ASP A 76 -13.26 -4.02 -3.93
C ASP A 76 -13.32 -5.05 -2.81
N PHE A 77 -12.99 -4.64 -1.61
CA PHE A 77 -12.99 -5.52 -0.44
C PHE A 77 -14.37 -5.64 0.20
N THR A 78 -15.44 -5.34 -0.54
CA THR A 78 -16.81 -5.46 -0.01
C THR A 78 -17.39 -6.86 -0.21
N ASP A 79 -16.82 -7.64 -1.14
CA ASP A 79 -17.22 -9.04 -1.33
C ASP A 79 -16.11 -10.00 -0.87
N ASN A 80 -16.36 -11.29 -1.00
CA ASN A 80 -15.43 -12.34 -0.57
C ASN A 80 -14.73 -13.03 -1.75
N ILE A 81 -14.81 -12.44 -2.95
CA ILE A 81 -14.21 -13.01 -4.15
C ILE A 81 -13.10 -12.06 -4.61
N PRO A 82 -11.85 -12.39 -4.28
CA PRO A 82 -10.75 -11.46 -4.61
C PRO A 82 -10.54 -11.36 -6.12
N THR A 83 -10.36 -10.15 -6.60
CA THR A 83 -9.95 -9.88 -7.98
C THR A 83 -8.46 -10.18 -8.15
N ASP A 84 -8.02 -10.30 -9.40
CA ASP A 84 -6.58 -10.48 -9.69
C ASP A 84 -5.74 -9.34 -9.11
N HIS A 85 -6.23 -8.09 -9.22
CA HIS A 85 -5.51 -6.93 -8.67
C HIS A 85 -5.41 -6.98 -7.14
N GLU A 86 -6.47 -7.43 -6.47
CA GLU A 86 -6.45 -7.60 -5.01
C GLU A 86 -5.39 -8.62 -4.61
N GLU A 87 -5.39 -9.78 -5.27
CA GLU A 87 -4.43 -10.83 -4.98
C GLU A 87 -2.99 -10.35 -5.21
N GLU A 88 -2.74 -9.65 -6.32
CA GLU A 88 -1.43 -9.13 -6.69
C GLU A 88 -0.94 -8.09 -5.68
N VAL A 89 -1.80 -7.14 -5.32
CA VAL A 89 -1.47 -6.08 -4.35
C VAL A 89 -1.23 -6.68 -2.96
N MET A 90 -2.06 -7.65 -2.55
CA MET A 90 -1.89 -8.32 -1.25
C MET A 90 -0.61 -9.15 -1.21
N ALA A 91 -0.29 -9.86 -2.28
CA ALA A 91 0.94 -10.66 -2.36
C ALA A 91 2.18 -9.75 -2.29
N LEU A 92 2.17 -8.65 -3.04
CA LEU A 92 3.24 -7.66 -3.00
C LEU A 92 3.39 -7.06 -1.59
N ALA A 93 2.29 -6.67 -0.96
CA ALA A 93 2.32 -6.11 0.39
C ALA A 93 2.83 -7.13 1.41
N ALA A 94 2.47 -8.41 1.25
CA ALA A 94 2.98 -9.48 2.12
C ALA A 94 4.51 -9.61 1.97
N ASN A 95 5.01 -9.52 0.75
CA ASN A 95 6.47 -9.57 0.52
C ASN A 95 7.18 -8.32 1.06
N LEU A 96 6.53 -7.15 1.03
CA LEU A 96 7.14 -5.91 1.53
C LEU A 96 7.12 -5.81 3.06
N TYR A 97 6.02 -6.21 3.72
CA TYR A 97 5.77 -5.85 5.11
C TYR A 97 5.50 -7.04 6.04
N ALA A 98 5.13 -8.19 5.52
CA ALA A 98 4.76 -9.34 6.33
C ALA A 98 5.66 -10.56 6.07
N ASN A 99 6.94 -10.32 5.80
CA ASN A 99 7.89 -11.38 5.53
C ASN A 99 8.14 -12.30 6.73
N GLU A 100 7.71 -11.89 7.92
CA GLU A 100 7.81 -12.70 9.13
C GLU A 100 6.54 -12.53 9.97
N VAL A 101 5.90 -13.65 10.24
CA VAL A 101 4.72 -13.71 11.12
C VAL A 101 5.17 -14.12 12.51
N PHE A 102 4.98 -13.25 13.48
CA PHE A 102 5.40 -13.55 14.85
C PHE A 102 4.49 -14.57 15.52
N ALA A 103 5.08 -15.46 16.30
CA ALA A 103 4.34 -16.41 17.11
C ALA A 103 3.41 -15.68 18.09
N ARG A 104 2.23 -16.22 18.30
CA ARG A 104 1.25 -15.68 19.27
C ARG A 104 1.28 -16.56 20.53
N PRO A 105 1.94 -16.12 21.60
CA PRO A 105 1.95 -16.92 22.81
C PRO A 105 0.56 -17.05 23.41
N GLY A 106 0.25 -18.22 23.90
CA GLY A 106 -1.03 -18.48 24.57
C GLY A 106 -1.18 -17.66 25.85
N ALA A 107 -2.42 -17.43 26.27
CA ALA A 107 -2.74 -16.59 27.42
C ALA A 107 -2.00 -17.04 28.69
N LYS A 108 -1.84 -18.33 28.90
CA LYS A 108 -1.15 -18.88 30.08
C LYS A 108 0.32 -18.41 30.18
N LEU A 109 1.00 -18.27 29.02
CA LEU A 109 2.39 -17.82 28.99
C LEU A 109 2.54 -16.31 29.25
N LEU A 110 1.43 -15.59 29.14
CA LEU A 110 1.40 -14.14 29.34
C LEU A 110 0.79 -13.73 30.68
N GLN A 111 0.38 -14.72 31.51
CA GLN A 111 -0.16 -14.41 32.84
C GLN A 111 0.94 -13.86 33.75
N ALA A 112 0.56 -12.94 34.62
CA ALA A 112 1.46 -12.37 35.62
C ALA A 112 1.95 -13.45 36.58
N THR A 113 3.18 -13.28 37.05
CA THR A 113 3.72 -14.11 38.12
C THR A 113 3.08 -13.73 39.45
N THR A 114 3.11 -14.63 40.40
CA THR A 114 2.52 -14.40 41.73
C THR A 114 3.21 -13.27 42.50
N ASP A 115 4.49 -13.00 42.18
CA ASP A 115 5.27 -11.95 42.84
C ASP A 115 5.21 -10.60 42.10
N GLY A 116 4.43 -10.54 41.01
CA GLY A 116 4.27 -9.31 40.21
C GLY A 116 5.43 -9.02 39.25
N SER A 117 6.43 -9.88 39.17
CA SER A 117 7.51 -9.69 38.19
C SER A 117 7.08 -10.06 36.80
N MET A 118 7.71 -9.45 35.79
CA MET A 118 7.46 -9.76 34.39
C MET A 118 8.24 -11.00 33.97
N THR A 119 7.57 -11.93 33.30
CA THR A 119 8.23 -13.09 32.69
C THR A 119 8.99 -12.62 31.43
N ASP A 120 9.99 -13.40 31.02
CA ASP A 120 10.71 -13.14 29.77
C ASP A 120 9.78 -13.21 28.56
N MET A 121 8.76 -14.06 28.60
CA MET A 121 7.77 -14.14 27.53
C MET A 121 6.95 -12.84 27.42
N GLN A 122 6.58 -12.25 28.58
CA GLN A 122 5.88 -10.96 28.57
C GLN A 122 6.76 -9.85 28.00
N LYS A 123 8.05 -9.81 28.37
CA LYS A 123 9.00 -8.82 27.83
C LYS A 123 9.10 -8.95 26.30
N LYS A 124 9.35 -10.15 25.79
CA LYS A 124 9.44 -10.44 24.34
C LYS A 124 8.14 -10.08 23.62
N TYR A 125 6.99 -10.30 24.26
CA TYR A 125 5.70 -9.96 23.67
C TYR A 125 5.55 -8.43 23.50
N ILE A 126 5.99 -7.64 24.45
CA ILE A 126 5.96 -6.18 24.36
C ILE A 126 6.92 -5.71 23.23
N ASP A 127 8.12 -6.30 23.15
CA ASP A 127 9.06 -5.99 22.06
C ASP A 127 8.45 -6.28 20.70
N MET A 128 7.81 -7.43 20.57
CA MET A 128 7.10 -7.82 19.33
C MET A 128 6.00 -6.81 18.97
N ARG A 129 5.23 -6.35 19.98
CA ARG A 129 4.17 -5.36 19.73
C ARG A 129 4.75 -4.04 19.23
N SER A 130 5.92 -3.64 19.72
CA SER A 130 6.62 -2.45 19.23
C SER A 130 6.99 -2.59 17.75
N ILE A 131 7.54 -3.74 17.36
CA ILE A 131 7.90 -4.01 15.96
C ILE A 131 6.64 -3.97 15.07
N ILE A 132 5.55 -4.60 15.52
CA ILE A 132 4.28 -4.61 14.76
C ILE A 132 3.74 -3.18 14.58
N ALA A 133 3.82 -2.36 15.63
CA ALA A 133 3.37 -0.97 15.56
C ALA A 133 4.18 -0.17 14.51
N LYS A 134 5.50 -0.32 14.51
CA LYS A 134 6.36 0.35 13.53
C LYS A 134 6.07 -0.13 12.11
N ARG A 135 5.88 -1.44 11.93
CA ARG A 135 5.50 -2.01 10.63
C ARG A 135 4.19 -1.41 10.12
N SER A 136 3.20 -1.22 11.00
CA SER A 136 1.90 -0.68 10.58
C SER A 136 2.00 0.75 10.05
N VAL A 137 2.96 1.54 10.55
CA VAL A 137 3.21 2.89 10.01
C VAL A 137 3.81 2.81 8.61
N ALA A 138 4.74 1.88 8.39
CA ALA A 138 5.32 1.67 7.06
C ALA A 138 4.25 1.21 6.06
N GLU A 139 3.40 0.26 6.47
CA GLU A 139 2.27 -0.23 5.66
C GLU A 139 1.30 0.90 5.29
N ASN A 140 1.13 1.88 6.15
CA ASN A 140 0.19 2.98 5.92
C ASN A 140 0.51 3.77 4.65
N SER A 141 1.79 3.95 4.32
CA SER A 141 2.18 4.65 3.08
C SER A 141 1.79 3.85 1.85
N PHE A 142 2.01 2.54 1.87
CA PHE A 142 1.58 1.64 0.78
C PHE A 142 0.06 1.68 0.64
N ASN A 143 -0.66 1.57 1.76
CA ASN A 143 -2.12 1.59 1.76
C ASN A 143 -2.68 2.90 1.21
N ALA A 144 -2.03 4.04 1.51
CA ALA A 144 -2.44 5.34 0.98
C ALA A 144 -2.29 5.39 -0.54
N ILE A 145 -1.19 4.85 -1.08
CA ILE A 145 -0.96 4.83 -2.53
C ILE A 145 -1.99 3.92 -3.21
N THR A 146 -2.17 2.71 -2.70
CA THR A 146 -3.12 1.76 -3.29
C THR A 146 -4.56 2.25 -3.19
N SER A 147 -4.93 2.95 -2.11
CA SER A 147 -6.28 3.49 -1.97
C SER A 147 -6.58 4.61 -2.97
N MET A 148 -5.59 5.44 -3.30
CA MET A 148 -5.77 6.45 -4.35
C MET A 148 -5.98 5.82 -5.72
N LYS A 149 -5.46 4.61 -5.91
CA LYS A 149 -5.57 3.86 -7.18
C LYS A 149 -6.70 2.84 -7.19
N ALA A 150 -7.35 2.62 -6.06
CA ALA A 150 -8.50 1.71 -5.98
C ALA A 150 -9.65 2.22 -6.83
N GLU A 151 -10.41 1.29 -7.40
CA GLU A 151 -11.55 1.58 -8.25
C GLU A 151 -12.51 2.56 -7.55
N GLY A 152 -12.98 3.55 -8.30
CA GLY A 152 -13.91 4.54 -7.81
C GLY A 152 -15.33 3.99 -7.65
N THR A 153 -16.20 4.79 -7.04
CA THR A 153 -17.61 4.42 -6.93
C THR A 153 -18.26 4.36 -8.32
N PRO A 154 -19.36 3.60 -8.46
CA PRO A 154 -20.15 3.67 -9.67
C PRO A 154 -20.48 5.13 -9.99
N GLU A 155 -20.42 5.47 -11.27
CA GLU A 155 -20.64 6.82 -11.79
C GLU A 155 -19.47 7.80 -11.62
N SER A 156 -18.33 7.39 -11.04
CA SER A 156 -17.16 8.29 -10.96
C SER A 156 -16.70 8.76 -12.34
N ARG A 157 -16.88 7.95 -13.39
CA ARG A 157 -16.63 8.36 -14.77
C ARG A 157 -17.57 9.49 -15.20
N ASN A 158 -18.86 9.39 -14.88
CA ASN A 158 -19.86 10.40 -15.25
C ASN A 158 -19.55 11.74 -14.56
N PHE A 159 -19.14 11.68 -13.30
CA PHE A 159 -18.72 12.88 -12.56
C PHE A 159 -17.52 13.54 -13.24
N LEU A 160 -16.51 12.75 -13.63
CA LEU A 160 -15.32 13.26 -14.32
C LEU A 160 -15.69 13.91 -15.66
N VAL A 161 -16.56 13.25 -16.45
CA VAL A 161 -17.03 13.81 -17.73
C VAL A 161 -17.73 15.14 -17.51
N ALA A 162 -18.59 15.23 -16.47
CA ALA A 162 -19.26 16.50 -16.14
C ALA A 162 -18.25 17.59 -15.79
N MET A 163 -17.22 17.27 -15.00
CA MET A 163 -16.16 18.22 -14.67
C MET A 163 -15.39 18.68 -15.90
N LEU A 164 -15.05 17.77 -16.81
CA LEU A 164 -14.32 18.10 -18.04
C LEU A 164 -15.17 19.03 -18.92
N ASN A 165 -16.47 18.80 -19.00
CA ASN A 165 -17.39 19.67 -19.76
C ASN A 165 -17.42 21.08 -19.15
N GLU A 166 -17.43 21.20 -17.82
CA GLU A 166 -17.37 22.50 -17.14
C GLU A 166 -16.04 23.21 -17.37
N LEU A 167 -14.96 22.45 -17.54
CA LEU A 167 -13.63 23.00 -17.83
C LEU A 167 -13.43 23.30 -19.31
N GLY A 168 -14.46 23.10 -20.14
CA GLY A 168 -14.44 23.45 -21.56
C GLY A 168 -13.93 22.35 -22.49
N VAL A 169 -13.66 21.15 -21.98
CA VAL A 169 -13.20 20.03 -22.80
C VAL A 169 -14.42 19.22 -23.25
N ARG A 170 -15.26 19.86 -24.08
CA ARG A 170 -16.48 19.23 -24.60
C ARG A 170 -16.15 18.24 -25.68
N ASP A 171 -16.79 17.10 -25.68
CA ASP A 171 -16.72 16.04 -26.71
C ASP A 171 -15.31 15.47 -26.93
N GLY A 172 -14.26 16.14 -26.43
CA GLY A 172 -12.89 15.65 -26.47
C GLY A 172 -12.53 14.73 -25.32
N ALA A 173 -13.44 14.60 -24.38
CA ALA A 173 -13.26 13.71 -23.24
C ALA A 173 -13.28 12.23 -23.62
N ALA A 174 -13.72 11.91 -24.83
CA ALA A 174 -13.88 10.51 -25.25
C ALA A 174 -12.55 9.73 -25.23
N ALA A 175 -11.46 10.34 -25.71
CA ALA A 175 -10.19 9.62 -25.82
C ALA A 175 -9.51 9.35 -24.45
N PRO A 176 -9.24 10.37 -23.60
CA PRO A 176 -8.63 10.06 -22.30
C PRO A 176 -9.58 9.33 -21.33
N VAL A 177 -10.89 9.61 -21.40
CA VAL A 177 -11.88 8.98 -20.52
C VAL A 177 -12.11 7.51 -20.90
N ALA A 178 -12.04 7.18 -22.21
CA ALA A 178 -12.21 5.81 -22.69
C ALA A 178 -11.13 4.86 -22.13
N LEU A 179 -9.94 5.41 -21.83
CA LEU A 179 -8.82 4.61 -21.31
C LEU A 179 -8.94 4.32 -19.80
N MET A 180 -9.89 4.95 -19.11
CA MET A 180 -9.96 4.88 -17.64
C MET A 180 -10.93 3.82 -17.11
N GLY A 181 -11.75 3.23 -17.99
CA GLY A 181 -12.78 2.30 -17.55
C GLY A 181 -14.01 3.03 -17.00
N ASP A 182 -14.92 2.28 -16.41
CA ASP A 182 -16.21 2.81 -15.96
C ASP A 182 -16.12 3.48 -14.57
N ASN A 183 -15.25 2.97 -13.71
CA ASN A 183 -15.11 3.45 -12.34
C ASN A 183 -13.66 3.92 -12.09
N PRO A 184 -13.21 5.01 -12.73
CA PRO A 184 -11.81 5.44 -12.59
C PRO A 184 -11.47 5.79 -11.14
N SER A 185 -10.27 5.40 -10.74
CA SER A 185 -9.73 5.72 -9.42
C SER A 185 -9.54 7.23 -9.26
N TYR A 186 -9.35 7.68 -8.02
CA TYR A 186 -8.98 9.07 -7.74
C TYR A 186 -7.71 9.47 -8.51
N TYR A 187 -6.71 8.58 -8.53
CA TYR A 187 -5.46 8.81 -9.26
C TYR A 187 -5.74 9.02 -10.76
N ALA A 188 -6.54 8.15 -11.37
CA ALA A 188 -6.87 8.24 -12.79
C ALA A 188 -7.59 9.56 -13.12
N GLN A 189 -8.53 9.96 -12.25
CA GLN A 189 -9.26 11.23 -12.43
C GLN A 189 -8.29 12.41 -12.36
N MET A 190 -7.37 12.42 -11.39
CA MET A 190 -6.37 13.48 -11.25
C MET A 190 -5.40 13.52 -12.43
N GLU A 191 -4.98 12.36 -12.94
CA GLU A 191 -4.12 12.28 -14.15
C GLU A 191 -4.80 12.99 -15.34
N VAL A 192 -6.10 12.81 -15.51
CA VAL A 192 -6.85 13.49 -16.58
C VAL A 192 -6.98 14.99 -16.30
N LEU A 193 -7.43 15.36 -15.10
CA LEU A 193 -7.72 16.74 -14.74
C LEU A 193 -6.48 17.64 -14.65
N THR A 194 -5.32 17.06 -14.36
CA THR A 194 -4.11 17.84 -14.12
C THR A 194 -3.03 17.67 -15.21
N LYS A 195 -3.24 16.75 -16.15
CA LYS A 195 -2.23 16.47 -17.18
C LYS A 195 -2.85 16.26 -18.57
N LYS A 196 -3.72 15.26 -18.71
CA LYS A 196 -4.25 14.90 -20.04
C LYS A 196 -5.12 15.97 -20.64
N MET A 197 -5.90 16.66 -19.80
CA MET A 197 -6.75 17.77 -20.25
C MET A 197 -5.95 18.85 -21.00
N TYR A 198 -4.74 19.14 -20.52
CA TYR A 198 -3.90 20.19 -21.15
C TYR A 198 -3.18 19.71 -22.41
N GLN A 199 -3.28 18.44 -22.73
CA GLN A 199 -2.76 17.89 -24.00
C GLN A 199 -3.80 17.94 -25.11
N ASP A 200 -5.05 18.31 -24.80
CA ASP A 200 -6.13 18.44 -25.76
C ASP A 200 -6.18 19.87 -26.30
N PRO A 201 -6.00 20.08 -27.63
CA PRO A 201 -6.07 21.43 -28.22
C PRO A 201 -7.42 22.13 -27.97
N LYS A 202 -8.51 21.39 -27.77
CA LYS A 202 -9.83 21.96 -27.49
C LYS A 202 -9.83 22.78 -26.19
N PHE A 203 -9.01 22.39 -25.21
CA PHE A 203 -8.88 23.17 -23.98
C PHE A 203 -8.46 24.61 -24.30
N TYR A 204 -7.48 24.77 -25.20
CA TYR A 204 -6.94 26.10 -25.53
C TYR A 204 -7.89 26.90 -26.42
N THR A 205 -8.61 26.25 -27.33
CA THR A 205 -9.57 26.94 -28.18
C THR A 205 -10.76 27.45 -27.35
N ASN A 206 -11.12 26.75 -26.28
CA ASN A 206 -12.20 27.18 -25.38
C ASN A 206 -11.83 28.41 -24.53
N LEU A 207 -10.54 28.75 -24.44
CA LEU A 207 -10.11 29.98 -23.75
C LEU A 207 -10.43 31.26 -24.53
N TYR A 208 -10.86 31.16 -25.80
CA TYR A 208 -11.33 32.28 -26.59
C TYR A 208 -12.84 32.59 -26.36
N ASP A 209 -13.45 31.95 -25.37
CA ASP A 209 -14.85 32.16 -25.00
C ASP A 209 -15.00 33.48 -24.21
N LYS A 210 -16.24 33.80 -23.81
CA LYS A 210 -16.57 34.98 -23.04
C LYS A 210 -15.77 35.04 -21.73
N PRO A 211 -15.30 36.24 -21.30
CA PRO A 211 -14.48 36.34 -20.09
C PRO A 211 -15.08 35.70 -18.84
N ALA A 212 -16.43 35.75 -18.69
CA ALA A 212 -17.09 35.12 -17.54
C ALA A 212 -16.89 33.59 -17.51
N ASN A 213 -16.94 32.94 -18.70
CA ASN A 213 -16.74 31.51 -18.80
C ASN A 213 -15.29 31.14 -18.52
N VAL A 214 -14.35 31.91 -19.06
CA VAL A 214 -12.91 31.70 -18.82
C VAL A 214 -12.59 31.85 -17.32
N LYS A 215 -13.20 32.84 -16.67
CA LYS A 215 -13.02 33.04 -15.23
C LYS A 215 -13.57 31.86 -14.42
N ARG A 216 -14.70 31.28 -14.82
CA ARG A 216 -15.28 30.09 -14.18
C ARG A 216 -14.33 28.91 -14.29
N VAL A 217 -13.76 28.68 -15.47
CA VAL A 217 -12.76 27.63 -15.69
C VAL A 217 -11.56 27.83 -14.74
N GLY A 218 -11.08 29.09 -14.64
CA GLY A 218 -9.97 29.42 -13.73
C GLY A 218 -10.27 29.09 -12.27
N VAL A 219 -11.48 29.36 -11.80
CA VAL A 219 -11.89 29.04 -10.41
C VAL A 219 -11.94 27.52 -10.22
N SER A 220 -12.45 26.77 -11.19
CA SER A 220 -12.49 25.31 -11.11
C SER A 220 -11.07 24.71 -11.04
N MET A 221 -10.14 25.27 -11.82
CA MET A 221 -8.74 24.85 -11.79
C MET A 221 -8.09 25.14 -10.43
N GLN A 222 -8.45 26.28 -9.80
CA GLN A 222 -7.97 26.60 -8.45
C GLN A 222 -8.49 25.59 -7.43
N ALA A 223 -9.74 25.13 -7.56
CA ALA A 223 -10.30 24.12 -6.68
C ALA A 223 -9.53 22.79 -6.80
N ILE A 224 -9.23 22.36 -8.03
CA ILE A 224 -8.42 21.15 -8.26
C ILE A 224 -7.03 21.32 -7.63
N LYS A 225 -6.41 22.50 -7.78
CA LYS A 225 -5.12 22.80 -7.16
C LYS A 225 -5.19 22.68 -5.63
N MET A 226 -6.28 23.15 -5.02
CA MET A 226 -6.46 23.04 -3.57
C MET A 226 -6.56 21.57 -3.14
N MET A 227 -7.25 20.74 -3.92
CA MET A 227 -7.31 19.29 -3.66
C MET A 227 -5.90 18.66 -3.69
N GLN A 228 -5.12 18.99 -4.72
CA GLN A 228 -3.74 18.49 -4.83
C GLN A 228 -2.85 18.99 -3.69
N ASN A 229 -3.02 20.23 -3.26
CA ASN A 229 -2.28 20.77 -2.11
C ASN A 229 -2.62 19.98 -0.84
N ARG A 230 -3.89 19.60 -0.67
CA ARG A 230 -4.31 18.76 0.45
C ARG A 230 -3.66 17.38 0.39
N ASP A 231 -3.63 16.76 -0.79
CA ASP A 231 -2.98 15.46 -1.00
C ASP A 231 -1.48 15.54 -0.67
N GLN A 232 -0.82 16.61 -1.10
CA GLN A 232 0.59 16.86 -0.79
C GLN A 232 0.82 16.99 0.71
N PHE A 233 -0.05 17.74 1.40
CA PHE A 233 0.04 17.90 2.85
C PHE A 233 -0.09 16.55 3.56
N GLU A 234 -1.04 15.73 3.17
CA GLU A 234 -1.22 14.39 3.76
C GLU A 234 -0.02 13.47 3.48
N SER A 235 0.57 13.59 2.28
CA SER A 235 1.79 12.85 1.93
C SER A 235 2.97 13.30 2.80
N LEU A 236 3.09 14.60 3.07
CA LEU A 236 4.14 15.14 3.95
C LEU A 236 3.98 14.61 5.39
N LEU A 237 2.75 14.54 5.90
CA LEU A 237 2.50 13.99 7.23
C LEU A 237 2.94 12.52 7.33
N ARG A 238 2.62 11.71 6.30
CA ARG A 238 3.06 10.31 6.25
C ARG A 238 4.59 10.21 6.21
N ARG A 239 5.24 11.06 5.42
CA ARG A 239 6.70 11.08 5.32
C ARG A 239 7.34 11.51 6.64
N GLU A 240 6.78 12.53 7.29
CA GLU A 240 7.25 12.99 8.60
C GLU A 240 7.17 11.85 9.62
N MET A 241 6.08 11.10 9.63
CA MET A 241 5.92 9.95 10.53
C MET A 241 6.97 8.86 10.25
N LEU A 242 7.23 8.56 8.97
CA LEU A 242 8.27 7.58 8.60
C LEU A 242 9.66 8.05 9.03
N VAL A 243 9.97 9.33 8.85
CA VAL A 243 11.26 9.90 9.28
C VAL A 243 11.40 9.83 10.80
N SER A 244 10.32 10.12 11.54
CA SER A 244 10.36 10.04 13.00
C SER A 244 10.68 8.63 13.48
N LEU A 245 10.17 7.60 12.79
CA LEU A 245 10.50 6.20 13.10
C LEU A 245 11.97 5.89 12.81
N LEU A 246 12.52 6.42 11.70
CA LEU A 246 13.93 6.22 11.37
C LEU A 246 14.83 6.85 12.45
N VAL A 247 14.48 8.03 12.93
CA VAL A 247 15.21 8.71 14.02
C VAL A 247 15.10 7.87 15.30
N GLU A 248 13.92 7.38 15.64
CA GLU A 248 13.72 6.53 16.83
C GLU A 248 14.57 5.26 16.75
N GLU A 249 14.64 4.62 15.60
CA GLU A 249 15.47 3.40 15.42
C GLU A 249 16.96 3.70 15.65
N GLU A 250 17.44 4.83 15.17
CA GLU A 250 18.83 5.23 15.36
C GLU A 250 19.12 5.57 16.83
N LEU A 251 18.20 6.28 17.47
CA LEU A 251 18.33 6.59 18.91
C LEU A 251 18.29 5.32 19.77
N ARG A 252 17.46 4.35 19.40
CA ARG A 252 17.38 3.08 20.12
C ARG A 252 18.72 2.32 20.07
N LYS A 253 19.36 2.30 18.89
CA LYS A 253 20.69 1.67 18.76
C LYS A 253 21.73 2.32 19.66
N ARG A 254 21.72 3.65 19.73
CA ARG A 254 22.63 4.41 20.60
C ARG A 254 22.33 4.14 22.08
N ALA A 255 21.05 4.10 22.45
CA ALA A 255 20.64 3.83 23.81
C ALA A 255 21.08 2.42 24.25
N GLU A 256 20.94 1.42 23.38
CA GLU A 256 21.41 0.07 23.65
C GLU A 256 22.93 0.04 23.93
N THR A 257 23.71 0.74 23.11
CA THR A 257 25.17 0.84 23.28
C THR A 257 25.51 1.48 24.63
N ILE A 258 24.89 2.61 24.96
CA ILE A 258 25.13 3.32 26.23
C ILE A 258 24.75 2.43 27.43
N ASN A 259 23.62 1.72 27.33
CA ASN A 259 23.18 0.84 28.41
C ASN A 259 24.20 -0.28 28.66
N VAL A 260 24.75 -0.89 27.60
CA VAL A 260 25.79 -1.92 27.72
C VAL A 260 27.04 -1.34 28.39
N GLU A 261 27.45 -0.14 27.99
CA GLU A 261 28.62 0.55 28.61
C GLU A 261 28.38 0.87 30.08
N MET A 262 27.19 1.37 30.41
CA MET A 262 26.81 1.66 31.78
C MET A 262 26.85 0.41 32.67
N TYR A 263 26.25 -0.67 32.21
CA TYR A 263 26.24 -1.94 32.94
C TYR A 263 27.65 -2.49 33.17
N SER A 264 28.52 -2.39 32.15
CA SER A 264 29.90 -2.85 32.28
C SER A 264 30.68 -2.00 33.29
N GLY A 265 30.46 -0.68 33.25
CA GLY A 265 31.08 0.25 34.22
C GLY A 265 30.60 0.02 35.65
N MET A 266 29.30 -0.25 35.82
CA MET A 266 28.73 -0.57 37.14
C MET A 266 29.35 -1.85 37.72
N LYS A 267 29.53 -2.90 36.90
CA LYS A 267 30.16 -4.14 37.34
C LYS A 267 31.63 -3.95 37.72
N ALA A 268 32.36 -3.09 36.97
CA ALA A 268 33.77 -2.80 37.27
C ALA A 268 33.94 -2.10 38.65
N ASN A 269 33.00 -1.21 39.02
CA ASN A 269 33.06 -0.47 40.27
C ASN A 269 32.60 -1.30 41.48
N GLN A 270 32.03 -2.50 41.29
CA GLN A 270 31.60 -3.39 42.37
C GLN A 270 32.67 -4.40 42.77
N ARG A 271 33.83 -4.41 42.09
CA ARG A 271 34.99 -5.24 42.41
C ARG A 271 36.05 -4.44 43.16
#